data_70ef7482822be15cedde829d8fa03a9a
#
_entry.id   70ef7482822be15cedde829d8fa03a9a
#
_cell.length_a   1.000
_cell.length_b   1.000
_cell.length_c   1.000
_cell.angle_alpha   90.00
_cell.angle_beta   90.00
_cell.angle_gamma   90.00
#
_symmetry.space_group_name_H-M   'P 1'
#
loop_
_entity.id
_entity.type
_entity.pdbx_description
1 polymer ?
#
loop_
_entity_poly.entity_id
_entity_poly.type
_entity_poly.pdbx_seq_one_letter_code
_entity_poly.pdbx_strand_id
1 'polypeptide(L)'
;MKLLFIITSLENGGAERVCASLANYFSTKHEVEILYFSGEIFYEINPKVKLNKFSRNSRIPRLAAKLLAIRKRAKDADCVISFMDSTNILSIIATAFLGRKLIISEHSAHDFVGLKWRVLRRIFYPFATALTVLSRSDFNYYSFVKNKAIIYNPSIFKPSFGGQKEKLIIFVGRLEYVKGCDIFLRALALLGLDDFKVLVLGAGSQKKNLQSLSEKLGLKNLEFLGSVSDIQNYYKKAKIIVSSSRFEGLGNALIESAFFDCIRVATPTAGALELLEDGKNGFISSDFSEQALAKAILKALNADESVLENTRAESEKFSLENIAKEWWELIK
;
A
#
# COMPACT_ATOMS: atom_id res chain seq x y z
N MET A 1 23.35 3.93 -13.72
CA MET A 1 23.28 2.63 -13.01
C MET A 1 22.20 1.78 -13.65
N LYS A 2 22.34 0.47 -13.56
CA LYS A 2 21.35 -0.51 -14.00
C LYS A 2 20.62 -1.10 -12.79
N LEU A 3 19.33 -0.84 -12.70
CA LEU A 3 18.47 -1.25 -11.59
C LEU A 3 17.55 -2.40 -12.04
N LEU A 4 17.54 -3.49 -11.28
CA LEU A 4 16.66 -4.63 -11.53
C LEU A 4 15.60 -4.70 -10.42
N PHE A 5 14.34 -4.47 -10.80
CA PHE A 5 13.17 -4.66 -9.95
C PHE A 5 12.63 -6.07 -10.13
N ILE A 6 12.29 -6.74 -9.03
CA ILE A 6 11.76 -8.11 -9.07
C ILE A 6 10.49 -8.17 -8.23
N ILE A 7 9.39 -8.60 -8.85
CA ILE A 7 8.08 -8.70 -8.19
C ILE A 7 7.31 -9.91 -8.70
N THR A 8 6.35 -10.39 -7.91
CA THR A 8 5.53 -11.55 -8.30
C THR A 8 4.60 -11.23 -9.47
N SER A 9 3.91 -10.11 -9.44
CA SER A 9 2.98 -9.63 -10.49
C SER A 9 3.04 -8.11 -10.59
N LEU A 10 2.38 -7.55 -11.60
CA LEU A 10 2.12 -6.11 -11.74
C LEU A 10 0.61 -5.82 -11.78
N GLU A 11 -0.18 -6.70 -11.16
CA GLU A 11 -1.62 -6.56 -11.04
C GLU A 11 -2.02 -5.42 -10.07
N ASN A 12 -3.32 -5.26 -9.83
CA ASN A 12 -3.81 -4.22 -8.92
C ASN A 12 -3.49 -4.54 -7.45
N GLY A 13 -2.38 -4.01 -6.95
CA GLY A 13 -1.91 -4.20 -5.58
C GLY A 13 -1.02 -3.04 -5.10
N GLY A 14 -0.83 -2.96 -3.78
CA GLY A 14 -0.05 -1.86 -3.17
C GLY A 14 1.44 -1.93 -3.46
N ALA A 15 2.05 -3.10 -3.33
CA ALA A 15 3.47 -3.34 -3.62
C ALA A 15 3.77 -3.18 -5.11
N GLU A 16 2.85 -3.65 -5.96
CA GLU A 16 2.92 -3.55 -7.41
C GLU A 16 2.91 -2.09 -7.86
N ARG A 17 2.07 -1.26 -7.23
CA ARG A 17 2.03 0.18 -7.49
C ARG A 17 3.34 0.87 -7.08
N VAL A 18 3.88 0.54 -5.92
CA VAL A 18 5.18 1.07 -5.47
C VAL A 18 6.29 0.69 -6.43
N CYS A 19 6.35 -0.58 -6.82
CA CYS A 19 7.31 -1.08 -7.81
C CYS A 19 7.22 -0.30 -9.13
N ALA A 20 6.01 -0.16 -9.68
CA ALA A 20 5.77 0.58 -10.93
C ALA A 20 6.16 2.06 -10.80
N SER A 21 5.75 2.73 -9.72
CA SER A 21 6.04 4.16 -9.49
C SER A 21 7.53 4.44 -9.35
N LEU A 22 8.25 3.63 -8.57
CA LEU A 22 9.70 3.77 -8.41
C LEU A 22 10.45 3.45 -9.71
N ALA A 23 10.05 2.38 -10.41
CA ALA A 23 10.64 2.03 -11.70
C ALA A 23 10.46 3.16 -12.72
N ASN A 24 9.27 3.74 -12.82
CA ASN A 24 8.99 4.88 -13.67
C ASN A 24 9.85 6.10 -13.30
N TYR A 25 9.94 6.42 -12.01
CA TYR A 25 10.75 7.54 -11.54
C TYR A 25 12.23 7.36 -11.87
N PHE A 26 12.80 6.21 -11.54
CA PHE A 26 14.23 5.95 -11.77
C PHE A 26 14.56 5.78 -13.25
N SER A 27 13.64 5.34 -14.10
CA SER A 27 13.88 5.21 -15.55
C SER A 27 14.15 6.54 -16.26
N THR A 28 13.89 7.66 -15.59
CA THR A 28 14.22 9.00 -16.12
C THR A 28 15.74 9.25 -16.15
N LYS A 29 16.50 8.62 -15.26
CA LYS A 29 17.94 8.86 -15.06
C LYS A 29 18.80 7.60 -15.10
N HIS A 30 18.20 6.41 -15.05
CA HIS A 30 18.86 5.13 -14.90
C HIS A 30 18.29 4.09 -15.87
N GLU A 31 19.06 3.06 -16.19
CA GLU A 31 18.53 1.87 -16.89
C GLU A 31 17.75 1.03 -15.90
N VAL A 32 16.46 0.82 -16.16
CA VAL A 32 15.56 0.09 -15.25
C VAL A 32 14.93 -1.10 -15.96
N GLU A 33 15.03 -2.25 -15.32
CA GLU A 33 14.39 -3.49 -15.76
C GLU A 33 13.44 -4.01 -14.66
N ILE A 34 12.25 -4.45 -15.03
CA ILE A 34 11.33 -5.17 -14.13
C ILE A 34 11.23 -6.62 -14.58
N LEU A 35 11.55 -7.56 -13.68
CA LEU A 35 11.26 -8.98 -13.84
C LEU A 35 10.02 -9.34 -13.02
N TYR A 36 8.94 -9.82 -13.66
CA TYR A 36 7.74 -10.28 -12.98
C TYR A 36 7.35 -11.70 -13.43
N PHE A 37 6.65 -12.45 -12.55
CA PHE A 37 6.44 -13.89 -12.73
C PHE A 37 5.06 -14.28 -13.21
N SER A 38 4.05 -13.44 -13.04
CA SER A 38 2.65 -13.77 -13.39
C SER A 38 1.82 -12.50 -13.57
N GLY A 39 0.57 -12.70 -14.00
CA GLY A 39 -0.42 -11.65 -14.12
C GLY A 39 -0.26 -10.77 -15.36
N GLU A 40 -1.18 -9.81 -15.45
CA GLU A 40 -1.18 -8.74 -16.43
C GLU A 40 -0.75 -7.43 -15.77
N ILE A 41 -0.33 -6.47 -16.59
CA ILE A 41 0.15 -5.18 -16.11
C ILE A 41 -1.06 -4.27 -15.93
N PHE A 42 -1.31 -3.85 -14.69
CA PHE A 42 -2.40 -2.95 -14.36
C PHE A 42 -1.98 -1.47 -14.37
N TYR A 43 -0.75 -1.19 -13.92
CA TYR A 43 -0.22 0.17 -13.81
C TYR A 43 0.47 0.60 -15.10
N GLU A 44 0.38 1.88 -15.41
CA GLU A 44 1.13 2.47 -16.50
C GLU A 44 2.64 2.40 -16.24
N ILE A 45 3.38 1.84 -17.18
CA ILE A 45 4.84 1.70 -17.09
C ILE A 45 5.49 2.56 -18.17
N ASN A 46 6.44 3.39 -17.75
CA ASN A 46 7.21 4.23 -18.67
C ASN A 46 7.88 3.38 -19.76
N PRO A 47 7.78 3.73 -21.04
CA PRO A 47 8.40 2.98 -22.15
C PRO A 47 9.92 2.77 -22.03
N LYS A 48 10.61 3.58 -21.22
CA LYS A 48 12.04 3.40 -20.91
C LYS A 48 12.34 2.23 -19.98
N VAL A 49 11.33 1.73 -19.25
CA VAL A 49 11.47 0.58 -18.36
C VAL A 49 11.40 -0.70 -19.18
N LYS A 50 12.45 -1.51 -19.10
CA LYS A 50 12.47 -2.83 -19.75
C LYS A 50 11.63 -3.83 -18.97
N LEU A 51 10.53 -4.27 -19.56
CA LEU A 51 9.63 -5.27 -18.95
C LEU A 51 10.01 -6.69 -19.37
N ASN A 52 10.16 -7.58 -18.39
CA ASN A 52 10.45 -8.98 -18.62
C ASN A 52 9.48 -9.88 -17.87
N LYS A 53 8.52 -10.45 -18.59
CA LYS A 53 7.66 -11.51 -18.06
C LYS A 53 8.43 -12.82 -18.01
N PHE A 54 8.41 -13.48 -16.86
CA PHE A 54 9.04 -14.80 -16.72
C PHE A 54 8.33 -15.82 -17.60
N SER A 55 9.08 -16.46 -18.49
CA SER A 55 8.63 -17.59 -19.30
C SER A 55 9.27 -18.87 -18.80
N ARG A 56 8.44 -19.89 -18.55
CA ARG A 56 8.91 -21.18 -18.06
C ARG A 56 9.44 -22.05 -19.21
N ASN A 57 10.67 -22.53 -19.08
CA ASN A 57 11.11 -23.69 -19.82
C ASN A 57 10.54 -24.95 -19.14
N SER A 58 9.75 -25.75 -19.86
CA SER A 58 9.06 -26.93 -19.32
C SER A 58 9.99 -28.04 -18.79
N ARG A 59 11.25 -28.04 -19.22
CA ARG A 59 12.28 -29.04 -18.84
C ARG A 59 12.87 -28.84 -17.45
N ILE A 60 12.60 -27.71 -16.78
CA ILE A 60 13.21 -27.37 -15.50
C ILE A 60 12.09 -27.15 -14.46
N PRO A 61 12.26 -27.59 -13.19
CA PRO A 61 11.32 -27.27 -12.13
C PRO A 61 11.11 -25.75 -12.01
N ARG A 62 9.84 -25.34 -11.79
CA ARG A 62 9.44 -23.92 -11.79
C ARG A 62 10.28 -23.05 -10.87
N LEU A 63 10.65 -23.58 -9.70
CA LEU A 63 11.46 -22.86 -8.71
C LEU A 63 12.90 -22.62 -9.24
N ALA A 64 13.55 -23.66 -9.76
CA ALA A 64 14.88 -23.55 -10.34
C ALA A 64 14.91 -22.60 -11.55
N ALA A 65 13.87 -22.65 -12.40
CA ALA A 65 13.75 -21.74 -13.52
C ALA A 65 13.63 -20.28 -13.10
N LYS A 66 12.88 -19.98 -12.00
CA LYS A 66 12.80 -18.64 -11.43
C LYS A 66 14.15 -18.17 -10.89
N LEU A 67 14.84 -19.01 -10.12
CA LEU A 67 16.19 -18.70 -9.59
C LEU A 67 17.18 -18.39 -10.71
N LEU A 68 17.21 -19.20 -11.78
CA LEU A 68 18.08 -18.97 -12.94
C LEU A 68 17.70 -17.67 -13.67
N ALA A 69 16.41 -17.36 -13.82
CA ALA A 69 15.94 -16.14 -14.45
C ALA A 69 16.37 -14.89 -13.68
N ILE A 70 16.25 -14.92 -12.35
CA ILE A 70 16.73 -13.84 -11.47
C ILE A 70 18.24 -13.71 -11.60
N ARG A 71 18.98 -14.82 -11.38
CA ARG A 71 20.44 -14.83 -11.39
C ARG A 71 21.04 -14.30 -12.70
N LYS A 72 20.46 -14.70 -13.84
CA LYS A 72 20.89 -14.23 -15.16
C LYS A 72 20.85 -12.70 -15.27
N ARG A 73 19.79 -12.07 -14.79
CA ARG A 73 19.63 -10.61 -14.88
C ARG A 73 20.38 -9.86 -13.79
N ALA A 74 20.42 -10.43 -12.59
CA ALA A 74 21.13 -9.83 -11.47
C ALA A 74 22.65 -9.71 -11.70
N LYS A 75 23.26 -10.57 -12.53
CA LYS A 75 24.68 -10.48 -12.89
C LYS A 75 25.04 -9.14 -13.52
N ASP A 76 24.12 -8.56 -14.30
CA ASP A 76 24.36 -7.33 -15.06
C ASP A 76 23.78 -6.09 -14.37
N ALA A 77 23.11 -6.25 -13.23
CA ALA A 77 22.53 -5.15 -12.47
C ALA A 77 23.52 -4.61 -11.43
N ASP A 78 23.52 -3.29 -11.22
CA ASP A 78 24.28 -2.66 -10.13
C ASP A 78 23.57 -2.84 -8.78
N CYS A 79 22.24 -2.75 -8.81
CA CYS A 79 21.38 -2.98 -7.65
C CYS A 79 20.13 -3.78 -8.03
N VAL A 80 19.77 -4.74 -7.19
CA VAL A 80 18.56 -5.55 -7.28
C VAL A 80 17.60 -5.11 -6.18
N ILE A 81 16.34 -4.82 -6.55
CA ILE A 81 15.28 -4.41 -5.64
C ILE A 81 14.16 -5.44 -5.75
N SER A 82 13.86 -6.14 -4.67
CA SER A 82 12.89 -7.25 -4.66
C SER A 82 11.74 -6.95 -3.71
N PHE A 83 10.52 -7.31 -4.12
CA PHE A 83 9.29 -7.02 -3.40
C PHE A 83 8.57 -8.29 -2.98
N MET A 84 8.11 -8.35 -1.71
CA MET A 84 7.27 -9.40 -1.15
C MET A 84 8.00 -10.72 -0.83
N ASP A 85 7.53 -11.42 0.18
CA ASP A 85 8.09 -12.62 0.81
C ASP A 85 8.81 -13.61 -0.09
N SER A 86 8.04 -14.25 -0.96
CA SER A 86 8.55 -15.34 -1.78
C SER A 86 9.59 -14.86 -2.79
N THR A 87 9.37 -13.67 -3.33
CA THR A 87 10.28 -13.06 -4.29
C THR A 87 11.57 -12.59 -3.60
N ASN A 88 11.46 -12.04 -2.39
CA ASN A 88 12.60 -11.63 -1.57
C ASN A 88 13.54 -12.81 -1.28
N ILE A 89 12.99 -13.94 -0.81
CA ILE A 89 13.78 -15.14 -0.52
C ILE A 89 14.43 -15.70 -1.79
N LEU A 90 13.68 -15.77 -2.91
CA LEU A 90 14.24 -16.22 -4.19
C LEU A 90 15.35 -15.29 -4.68
N SER A 91 15.20 -13.99 -4.49
CA SER A 91 16.22 -13.01 -4.88
C SER A 91 17.48 -13.14 -4.05
N ILE A 92 17.36 -13.35 -2.73
CA ILE A 92 18.52 -13.61 -1.85
C ILE A 92 19.28 -14.85 -2.31
N ILE A 93 18.59 -15.96 -2.55
CA ILE A 93 19.22 -17.21 -3.02
C ILE A 93 19.87 -17.03 -4.39
N ALA A 94 19.18 -16.38 -5.32
CA ALA A 94 19.65 -16.22 -6.70
C ALA A 94 20.83 -15.25 -6.82
N THR A 95 20.91 -14.23 -5.95
CA THR A 95 22.00 -13.24 -5.97
C THR A 95 23.18 -13.62 -5.08
N ALA A 96 23.07 -14.71 -4.32
CA ALA A 96 24.17 -15.19 -3.49
C ALA A 96 25.48 -15.32 -4.29
N PHE A 97 26.56 -14.80 -3.71
CA PHE A 97 27.92 -14.80 -4.30
C PHE A 97 28.07 -14.00 -5.61
N LEU A 98 27.11 -13.13 -5.97
CA LEU A 98 27.27 -12.25 -7.14
C LEU A 98 27.96 -10.91 -6.81
N GLY A 99 28.11 -10.56 -5.53
CA GLY A 99 28.67 -9.27 -5.11
C GLY A 99 27.79 -8.07 -5.49
N ARG A 100 26.49 -8.28 -5.69
CA ARG A 100 25.54 -7.23 -6.07
C ARG A 100 24.75 -6.73 -4.86
N LYS A 101 24.45 -5.44 -4.82
CA LYS A 101 23.49 -4.90 -3.84
C LYS A 101 22.14 -5.55 -4.04
N LEU A 102 21.56 -6.04 -2.94
CA LEU A 102 20.18 -6.55 -2.91
C LEU A 102 19.40 -5.85 -1.82
N ILE A 103 18.41 -5.06 -2.21
CA ILE A 103 17.44 -4.45 -1.32
C ILE A 103 16.16 -5.26 -1.40
N ILE A 104 15.66 -5.73 -0.26
CA ILE A 104 14.38 -6.43 -0.17
C ILE A 104 13.34 -5.52 0.49
N SER A 105 12.11 -5.55 0.01
CA SER A 105 11.02 -4.71 0.50
C SER A 105 9.84 -5.54 0.97
N GLU A 106 9.38 -5.28 2.19
CA GLU A 106 8.18 -5.89 2.76
C GLU A 106 7.01 -4.93 2.74
N HIS A 107 5.87 -5.44 2.27
CA HIS A 107 4.63 -4.68 2.13
C HIS A 107 3.46 -5.29 2.92
N SER A 108 3.71 -6.35 3.67
CA SER A 108 2.74 -7.01 4.56
C SER A 108 3.18 -6.86 6.00
N ALA A 109 2.25 -6.53 6.89
CA ALA A 109 2.53 -6.50 8.33
C ALA A 109 3.03 -7.87 8.81
N HIS A 110 4.03 -7.89 9.69
CA HIS A 110 4.72 -9.10 10.12
C HIS A 110 3.82 -10.08 10.89
N ASP A 111 2.80 -9.60 11.58
CA ASP A 111 1.83 -10.39 12.35
C ASP A 111 0.82 -11.14 11.47
N PHE A 112 0.62 -10.70 10.24
CA PHE A 112 -0.24 -11.38 9.27
C PHE A 112 0.40 -12.59 8.59
N VAL A 113 1.65 -12.89 8.90
CA VAL A 113 2.46 -13.91 8.22
C VAL A 113 2.52 -15.21 8.99
N GLY A 114 2.20 -16.32 8.32
CA GLY A 114 2.24 -17.66 8.90
C GLY A 114 3.65 -18.08 9.36
N LEU A 115 3.72 -19.02 10.32
CA LEU A 115 4.95 -19.47 10.97
C LEU A 115 6.06 -19.87 9.97
N LYS A 116 5.71 -20.58 8.90
CA LYS A 116 6.67 -20.97 7.83
C LYS A 116 7.43 -19.77 7.27
N TRP A 117 6.71 -18.68 6.95
CA TRP A 117 7.31 -17.49 6.38
C TRP A 117 8.13 -16.72 7.42
N ARG A 118 7.69 -16.68 8.69
CA ARG A 118 8.47 -16.07 9.78
C ARG A 118 9.83 -16.75 9.93
N VAL A 119 9.86 -18.08 9.90
CA VAL A 119 11.12 -18.85 9.97
C VAL A 119 12.00 -18.57 8.75
N LEU A 120 11.45 -18.63 7.53
CA LEU A 120 12.21 -18.37 6.31
C LEU A 120 12.77 -16.95 6.28
N ARG A 121 11.99 -15.94 6.66
CA ARG A 121 12.47 -14.56 6.76
C ARG A 121 13.63 -14.44 7.76
N ARG A 122 13.53 -15.09 8.92
CA ARG A 122 14.59 -15.05 9.93
C ARG A 122 15.90 -15.68 9.45
N ILE A 123 15.82 -16.71 8.60
CA ILE A 123 16.99 -17.37 8.02
C ILE A 123 17.61 -16.57 6.87
N PHE A 124 16.79 -16.08 5.94
CA PHE A 124 17.28 -15.53 4.69
C PHE A 124 17.49 -14.00 4.70
N TYR A 125 16.64 -13.21 5.36
CA TYR A 125 16.69 -11.74 5.29
C TYR A 125 18.01 -11.11 5.78
N PRO A 126 18.72 -11.69 6.76
CA PRO A 126 20.05 -11.17 7.16
C PRO A 126 21.09 -11.16 6.02
N PHE A 127 20.87 -11.90 4.94
CA PHE A 127 21.78 -11.92 3.77
C PHE A 127 21.49 -10.84 2.73
N ALA A 128 20.40 -10.09 2.87
CA ALA A 128 20.15 -8.92 2.02
C ALA A 128 21.07 -7.76 2.41
N THR A 129 21.40 -6.91 1.44
CA THR A 129 22.17 -5.67 1.71
C THR A 129 21.38 -4.71 2.57
N ALA A 130 20.08 -4.59 2.31
CA ALA A 130 19.15 -3.79 3.12
C ALA A 130 17.74 -4.36 3.04
N LEU A 131 16.94 -4.08 4.09
CA LEU A 131 15.50 -4.35 4.15
C LEU A 131 14.74 -3.03 4.29
N THR A 132 13.71 -2.82 3.46
CA THR A 132 12.74 -1.74 3.68
C THR A 132 11.43 -2.30 4.23
N VAL A 133 10.85 -1.59 5.17
CA VAL A 133 9.57 -1.89 5.81
C VAL A 133 8.69 -0.64 5.84
N LEU A 134 7.39 -0.81 6.11
CA LEU A 134 6.42 0.27 6.02
C LEU A 134 6.04 0.90 7.37
N SER A 135 6.46 0.31 8.49
CA SER A 135 6.05 0.77 9.82
C SER A 135 7.14 0.60 10.86
N ARG A 136 7.04 1.37 11.96
CA ARG A 136 7.90 1.23 13.13
C ARG A 136 7.74 -0.15 13.78
N SER A 137 6.53 -0.71 13.77
CA SER A 137 6.26 -2.05 14.28
C SER A 137 7.05 -3.10 13.52
N ASP A 138 7.01 -3.07 12.19
CA ASP A 138 7.78 -4.00 11.35
C ASP A 138 9.28 -3.77 11.50
N PHE A 139 9.73 -2.51 11.56
CA PHE A 139 11.13 -2.19 11.79
C PHE A 139 11.67 -2.82 13.09
N ASN A 140 10.91 -2.77 14.16
CA ASN A 140 11.28 -3.38 15.44
C ASN A 140 11.27 -4.91 15.36
N TYR A 141 10.26 -5.49 14.69
CA TYR A 141 10.17 -6.94 14.51
C TYR A 141 11.39 -7.53 13.78
N TYR A 142 11.86 -6.89 12.71
CA TYR A 142 13.04 -7.34 11.96
C TYR A 142 14.37 -6.97 12.64
N SER A 143 14.46 -7.00 13.98
CA SER A 143 15.67 -6.72 14.75
C SER A 143 16.87 -7.58 14.36
N PHE A 144 16.64 -8.75 13.77
CA PHE A 144 17.66 -9.67 13.27
C PHE A 144 18.27 -9.27 11.92
N VAL A 145 17.75 -8.24 11.24
CA VAL A 145 18.32 -7.64 10.03
C VAL A 145 19.09 -6.38 10.43
N LYS A 146 20.39 -6.35 10.12
CA LYS A 146 21.30 -5.27 10.56
C LYS A 146 21.00 -3.95 9.84
N ASN A 147 20.89 -3.99 8.52
CA ASN A 147 20.65 -2.81 7.69
C ASN A 147 19.18 -2.79 7.25
N LYS A 148 18.41 -1.87 7.83
CA LYS A 148 16.98 -1.74 7.53
C LYS A 148 16.51 -0.30 7.65
N ALA A 149 15.49 0.07 6.88
CA ALA A 149 14.91 1.40 6.86
C ALA A 149 13.38 1.33 6.84
N ILE A 150 12.73 2.33 7.42
CA ILE A 150 11.31 2.58 7.19
C ILE A 150 11.23 3.49 5.98
N ILE A 151 10.61 3.01 4.90
CA ILE A 151 10.33 3.81 3.70
C ILE A 151 8.87 3.60 3.34
N TYR A 152 8.10 4.67 3.41
CA TYR A 152 6.67 4.62 3.15
C TYR A 152 6.33 4.42 1.67
N ASN A 153 5.09 4.04 1.39
CA ASN A 153 4.61 3.99 0.03
C ASN A 153 4.46 5.40 -0.54
N PRO A 154 4.92 5.66 -1.77
CA PRO A 154 4.74 6.96 -2.40
C PRO A 154 3.30 7.18 -2.84
N SER A 155 2.84 8.42 -2.73
CA SER A 155 1.71 8.91 -3.51
C SER A 155 2.20 9.40 -4.88
N ILE A 156 1.47 9.04 -5.92
CA ILE A 156 1.70 9.57 -7.29
C ILE A 156 0.95 10.89 -7.53
N PHE A 157 0.08 11.27 -6.59
CA PHE A 157 -0.74 12.46 -6.72
C PHE A 157 0.04 13.71 -6.30
N LYS A 158 -0.25 14.80 -6.99
CA LYS A 158 0.19 16.13 -6.58
C LYS A 158 -0.82 16.73 -5.59
N PRO A 159 -0.37 17.54 -4.62
CA PRO A 159 -1.26 18.24 -3.70
C PRO A 159 -2.34 19.05 -4.45
N SER A 160 -3.57 18.96 -3.96
CA SER A 160 -4.73 19.71 -4.47
C SER A 160 -5.58 20.12 -3.27
N PHE A 161 -5.21 21.25 -2.67
CA PHE A 161 -5.80 21.76 -1.44
C PHE A 161 -6.76 22.92 -1.71
N GLY A 162 -7.64 23.25 -0.73
CA GLY A 162 -8.54 24.39 -0.77
C GLY A 162 -9.76 24.22 -1.68
N GLY A 163 -10.01 23.03 -2.21
CA GLY A 163 -11.21 22.74 -3.00
C GLY A 163 -12.46 22.61 -2.13
N GLN A 164 -13.62 22.99 -2.69
CA GLN A 164 -14.89 22.80 -2.00
C GLN A 164 -15.22 21.32 -1.77
N LYS A 165 -15.48 20.94 -0.53
CA LYS A 165 -15.85 19.58 -0.15
C LYS A 165 -17.35 19.38 -0.18
N GLU A 166 -17.76 18.23 -0.71
CA GLU A 166 -19.15 17.77 -0.66
C GLU A 166 -19.42 17.07 0.69
N LYS A 167 -20.67 16.96 1.12
CA LYS A 167 -21.09 16.07 2.21
C LYS A 167 -20.95 14.62 1.76
N LEU A 168 -19.71 14.20 1.55
CA LEU A 168 -19.35 12.91 0.98
C LEU A 168 -18.36 12.18 1.88
N ILE A 169 -18.73 10.95 2.24
CA ILE A 169 -17.87 9.99 2.95
C ILE A 169 -17.50 8.89 1.96
N ILE A 170 -16.22 8.55 1.88
CA ILE A 170 -15.75 7.49 0.99
C ILE A 170 -15.03 6.38 1.76
N PHE A 171 -15.24 5.15 1.30
CA PHE A 171 -14.41 3.99 1.57
C PHE A 171 -13.67 3.62 0.29
N VAL A 172 -12.34 3.44 0.39
CA VAL A 172 -11.50 3.07 -0.75
C VAL A 172 -10.69 1.83 -0.41
N GLY A 173 -10.94 0.73 -1.12
CA GLY A 173 -10.18 -0.50 -0.92
C GLY A 173 -10.83 -1.74 -1.53
N ARG A 174 -10.07 -2.84 -1.54
CA ARG A 174 -10.62 -4.14 -1.98
C ARG A 174 -11.77 -4.56 -1.06
N LEU A 175 -12.83 -5.10 -1.64
CA LEU A 175 -13.97 -5.61 -0.86
C LEU A 175 -13.70 -7.04 -0.39
N GLU A 176 -12.69 -7.17 0.48
CA GLU A 176 -12.27 -8.41 1.14
C GLU A 176 -12.45 -8.28 2.66
N TYR A 177 -12.58 -9.40 3.36
CA TYR A 177 -12.79 -9.43 4.82
C TYR A 177 -11.76 -8.59 5.58
N VAL A 178 -10.50 -8.64 5.14
CA VAL A 178 -9.38 -7.92 5.76
C VAL A 178 -9.58 -6.39 5.75
N LYS A 179 -10.31 -5.86 4.77
CA LYS A 179 -10.56 -4.40 4.64
C LYS A 179 -11.72 -3.87 5.48
N GLY A 180 -12.50 -4.76 6.12
CA GLY A 180 -13.48 -4.39 7.13
C GLY A 180 -14.61 -3.46 6.66
N CYS A 181 -14.99 -3.48 5.38
CA CYS A 181 -16.08 -2.64 4.87
C CYS A 181 -17.39 -2.92 5.61
N ASP A 182 -17.61 -4.12 6.12
CA ASP A 182 -18.74 -4.49 6.97
C ASP A 182 -18.78 -3.70 8.29
N ILE A 183 -17.62 -3.44 8.92
CA ILE A 183 -17.49 -2.58 10.12
C ILE A 183 -17.93 -1.15 9.77
N PHE A 184 -17.46 -0.64 8.63
CA PHE A 184 -17.84 0.69 8.14
C PHE A 184 -19.35 0.82 7.91
N LEU A 185 -19.98 -0.15 7.23
CA LEU A 185 -21.44 -0.13 7.00
C LEU A 185 -22.24 -0.13 8.32
N ARG A 186 -21.83 -0.95 9.29
CA ARG A 186 -22.49 -0.98 10.61
C ARG A 186 -22.28 0.32 11.38
N ALA A 187 -21.08 0.91 11.32
CA ALA A 187 -20.79 2.20 11.93
C ALA A 187 -21.68 3.32 11.34
N LEU A 188 -21.88 3.33 10.02
CA LEU A 188 -22.78 4.29 9.37
C LEU A 188 -24.24 4.14 9.82
N ALA A 189 -24.72 2.91 9.97
CA ALA A 189 -26.08 2.65 10.44
C ALA A 189 -26.32 3.17 11.87
N LEU A 190 -25.29 3.17 12.72
CA LEU A 190 -25.38 3.75 14.07
C LEU A 190 -25.44 5.29 14.06
N LEU A 191 -24.95 5.92 13.00
CA LEU A 191 -24.84 7.38 12.91
C LEU A 191 -26.07 8.06 12.30
N GLY A 192 -26.83 7.39 11.43
CA GLY A 192 -28.00 7.94 10.77
C GLY A 192 -27.69 9.19 9.92
N LEU A 193 -26.60 9.17 9.15
CA LEU A 193 -26.12 10.33 8.36
C LEU A 193 -26.87 10.45 7.02
N ASP A 194 -28.17 10.74 7.05
CA ASP A 194 -29.01 10.78 5.85
C ASP A 194 -28.67 11.92 4.88
N ASP A 195 -28.05 12.98 5.38
CA ASP A 195 -27.62 14.15 4.58
C ASP A 195 -26.22 14.00 3.94
N PHE A 196 -25.51 12.92 4.24
CA PHE A 196 -24.23 12.59 3.62
C PHE A 196 -24.41 11.53 2.54
N LYS A 197 -23.82 11.76 1.37
CA LYS A 197 -23.61 10.70 0.38
C LYS A 197 -22.46 9.80 0.84
N VAL A 198 -22.61 8.48 0.64
CA VAL A 198 -21.57 7.50 0.96
C VAL A 198 -21.21 6.72 -0.29
N LEU A 199 -19.91 6.66 -0.62
CA LEU A 199 -19.41 5.90 -1.76
C LEU A 199 -18.43 4.83 -1.31
N VAL A 200 -18.65 3.61 -1.78
CA VAL A 200 -17.75 2.47 -1.60
C VAL A 200 -17.04 2.19 -2.93
N LEU A 201 -15.74 2.51 -2.96
CA LEU A 201 -14.90 2.40 -4.14
C LEU A 201 -13.98 1.19 -4.01
N GLY A 202 -14.20 0.20 -4.86
CA GLY A 202 -13.42 -1.03 -4.92
C GLY A 202 -14.23 -2.25 -5.33
N ALA A 203 -13.52 -3.32 -5.63
CA ALA A 203 -14.09 -4.62 -5.97
C ALA A 203 -13.49 -5.71 -5.05
N GLY A 204 -14.14 -6.85 -4.98
CA GLY A 204 -13.68 -7.99 -4.19
C GLY A 204 -14.77 -9.03 -3.96
N SER A 205 -14.36 -10.14 -3.34
CA SER A 205 -15.23 -11.32 -3.13
C SER A 205 -16.43 -11.02 -2.24
N GLN A 206 -16.33 -10.03 -1.34
CA GLN A 206 -17.39 -9.67 -0.39
C GLN A 206 -18.47 -8.73 -0.95
N LYS A 207 -18.35 -8.25 -2.22
CA LYS A 207 -19.27 -7.22 -2.76
C LYS A 207 -20.74 -7.56 -2.56
N LYS A 208 -21.17 -8.78 -2.93
CA LYS A 208 -22.58 -9.20 -2.80
C LYS A 208 -23.04 -9.22 -1.33
N ASN A 209 -22.19 -9.74 -0.44
CA ASN A 209 -22.51 -9.79 1.00
C ASN A 209 -22.65 -8.40 1.61
N LEU A 210 -21.76 -7.46 1.20
CA LEU A 210 -21.79 -6.08 1.67
C LEU A 210 -23.00 -5.31 1.13
N GLN A 211 -23.40 -5.54 -0.11
CA GLN A 211 -24.65 -4.97 -0.66
C GLN A 211 -25.87 -5.45 0.12
N SER A 212 -25.98 -6.77 0.35
CA SER A 212 -27.09 -7.33 1.16
C SER A 212 -27.07 -6.81 2.61
N LEU A 213 -25.89 -6.59 3.19
CA LEU A 213 -25.74 -6.00 4.51
C LEU A 213 -26.23 -4.55 4.52
N SER A 214 -25.86 -3.72 3.52
CA SER A 214 -26.28 -2.32 3.44
C SER A 214 -27.81 -2.18 3.31
N GLU A 215 -28.46 -3.05 2.54
CA GLU A 215 -29.92 -3.13 2.42
C GLU A 215 -30.57 -3.47 3.77
N LYS A 216 -30.07 -4.50 4.48
CA LYS A 216 -30.57 -4.90 5.81
C LYS A 216 -30.39 -3.79 6.86
N LEU A 217 -29.36 -2.97 6.73
CA LEU A 217 -29.07 -1.82 7.60
C LEU A 217 -29.86 -0.56 7.20
N GLY A 218 -30.57 -0.58 6.08
CA GLY A 218 -31.36 0.56 5.61
C GLY A 218 -30.57 1.74 5.10
N LEU A 219 -29.32 1.54 4.63
CA LEU A 219 -28.42 2.60 4.14
C LEU A 219 -28.82 3.04 2.73
N LYS A 220 -29.73 4.00 2.62
CA LYS A 220 -30.29 4.49 1.34
C LYS A 220 -29.36 5.43 0.57
N ASN A 221 -28.46 6.11 1.27
CA ASN A 221 -27.54 7.12 0.75
C ASN A 221 -26.16 6.53 0.34
N LEU A 222 -26.04 5.19 0.27
CA LEU A 222 -24.80 4.47 -0.01
C LEU A 222 -24.81 3.85 -1.42
N GLU A 223 -23.69 4.01 -2.14
CA GLU A 223 -23.49 3.49 -3.48
C GLU A 223 -22.17 2.70 -3.60
N PHE A 224 -22.21 1.52 -4.22
CA PHE A 224 -21.03 0.70 -4.55
C PHE A 224 -20.60 0.93 -5.99
N LEU A 225 -19.55 1.69 -6.21
CA LEU A 225 -19.07 2.06 -7.55
C LEU A 225 -18.20 1.00 -8.22
N GLY A 226 -17.70 0.01 -7.47
CA GLY A 226 -16.71 -0.92 -7.99
C GLY A 226 -15.32 -0.28 -8.11
N SER A 227 -14.46 -0.88 -8.94
CA SER A 227 -13.13 -0.31 -9.21
C SER A 227 -13.26 0.91 -10.11
N VAL A 228 -12.66 2.02 -9.70
CA VAL A 228 -12.64 3.28 -10.45
C VAL A 228 -11.24 3.57 -10.96
N SER A 229 -11.13 4.13 -12.17
CA SER A 229 -9.85 4.51 -12.78
C SER A 229 -9.35 5.88 -12.27
N ASP A 230 -10.26 6.82 -12.05
CA ASP A 230 -9.94 8.18 -11.60
C ASP A 230 -10.36 8.40 -10.14
N ILE A 231 -9.62 7.79 -9.23
CA ILE A 231 -9.85 7.92 -7.78
C ILE A 231 -9.62 9.35 -7.27
N GLN A 232 -8.77 10.12 -7.97
CA GLN A 232 -8.42 11.49 -7.60
C GLN A 232 -9.65 12.40 -7.52
N ASN A 233 -10.61 12.26 -8.44
CA ASN A 233 -11.81 13.07 -8.44
C ASN A 233 -12.71 12.80 -7.23
N TYR A 234 -12.68 11.59 -6.68
CA TYR A 234 -13.41 11.26 -5.46
C TYR A 234 -12.72 11.85 -4.22
N TYR A 235 -11.38 11.77 -4.14
CA TYR A 235 -10.64 12.43 -3.05
C TYR A 235 -10.84 13.96 -3.05
N LYS A 236 -10.86 14.61 -4.22
CA LYS A 236 -11.09 16.05 -4.31
C LYS A 236 -12.43 16.47 -3.70
N LYS A 237 -13.47 15.67 -3.86
CA LYS A 237 -14.84 15.94 -3.41
C LYS A 237 -15.12 15.48 -2.00
N ALA A 238 -14.52 14.37 -1.56
CA ALA A 238 -14.82 13.76 -0.28
C ALA A 238 -14.39 14.63 0.89
N LYS A 239 -15.29 14.82 1.87
CA LYS A 239 -14.98 15.43 3.15
C LYS A 239 -14.21 14.45 4.05
N ILE A 240 -14.65 13.18 4.09
CA ILE A 240 -14.08 12.15 4.95
C ILE A 240 -13.74 10.90 4.15
N ILE A 241 -12.58 10.31 4.46
CA ILE A 241 -12.24 8.96 4.04
C ILE A 241 -12.19 8.04 5.25
N VAL A 242 -12.74 6.84 5.12
CA VAL A 242 -12.74 5.84 6.19
C VAL A 242 -11.97 4.60 5.75
N SER A 243 -10.98 4.19 6.56
CA SER A 243 -10.24 2.94 6.44
C SER A 243 -10.56 2.04 7.63
N SER A 244 -11.50 1.14 7.47
CA SER A 244 -11.98 0.23 8.53
C SER A 244 -11.28 -1.14 8.52
N SER A 245 -10.05 -1.19 8.01
CA SER A 245 -9.30 -2.44 7.86
C SER A 245 -9.09 -3.17 9.20
N ARG A 246 -9.18 -4.51 9.17
CA ARG A 246 -8.78 -5.37 10.29
C ARG A 246 -7.27 -5.54 10.35
N PHE A 247 -6.65 -5.56 9.17
CA PHE A 247 -5.19 -5.66 9.02
C PHE A 247 -4.75 -4.77 7.86
N GLU A 248 -3.72 -3.95 8.11
CA GLU A 248 -3.13 -3.06 7.11
C GLU A 248 -1.66 -2.83 7.45
N GLY A 249 -0.77 -3.08 6.49
CA GLY A 249 0.65 -2.77 6.64
C GLY A 249 0.91 -1.27 6.56
N LEU A 250 0.34 -0.63 5.53
CA LEU A 250 0.33 0.83 5.38
C LEU A 250 -0.82 1.20 4.44
N GLY A 251 -1.75 2.01 4.90
CA GLY A 251 -2.97 2.34 4.18
C GLY A 251 -2.74 3.34 3.03
N ASN A 252 -2.55 2.86 1.82
CA ASN A 252 -2.34 3.74 0.65
C ASN A 252 -3.45 4.78 0.49
N ALA A 253 -4.71 4.42 0.72
CA ALA A 253 -5.82 5.35 0.64
C ALA A 253 -5.73 6.49 1.68
N LEU A 254 -5.18 6.22 2.87
CA LEU A 254 -4.90 7.26 3.88
C LEU A 254 -3.74 8.17 3.45
N ILE A 255 -2.72 7.64 2.79
CA ILE A 255 -1.62 8.44 2.24
C ILE A 255 -2.14 9.32 1.11
N GLU A 256 -2.85 8.74 0.14
CA GLU A 256 -3.35 9.45 -1.04
C GLU A 256 -4.30 10.57 -0.68
N SER A 257 -5.23 10.30 0.23
CA SER A 257 -6.24 11.28 0.66
C SER A 257 -5.63 12.50 1.37
N ALA A 258 -4.42 12.38 1.94
CA ALA A 258 -3.69 13.49 2.53
C ALA A 258 -3.32 14.59 1.52
N PHE A 259 -3.29 14.26 0.22
CA PHE A 259 -3.01 15.21 -0.85
C PHE A 259 -4.25 16.01 -1.31
N PHE A 260 -5.42 15.76 -0.71
CA PHE A 260 -6.71 16.29 -1.18
C PHE A 260 -7.62 16.85 -0.09
N ASP A 261 -7.11 17.26 1.05
CA ASP A 261 -7.92 17.80 2.17
C ASP A 261 -9.05 16.86 2.62
N CYS A 262 -8.81 15.55 2.63
CA CYS A 262 -9.75 14.60 3.22
C CYS A 262 -9.43 14.43 4.71
N ILE A 263 -10.43 14.53 5.57
CA ILE A 263 -10.29 14.11 6.97
C ILE A 263 -10.23 12.59 7.00
N ARG A 264 -9.17 12.06 7.59
CA ARG A 264 -8.87 10.63 7.61
C ARG A 264 -9.40 9.97 8.87
N VAL A 265 -10.17 8.90 8.72
CA VAL A 265 -10.66 8.08 9.84
C VAL A 265 -10.20 6.64 9.64
N ALA A 266 -9.67 6.01 10.68
CA ALA A 266 -9.20 4.64 10.58
C ALA A 266 -9.47 3.79 11.83
N THR A 267 -9.56 2.47 11.63
CA THR A 267 -9.40 1.48 12.70
C THR A 267 -7.91 1.38 13.11
N PRO A 268 -7.58 0.93 14.35
CA PRO A 268 -6.24 0.98 14.91
C PRO A 268 -5.34 -0.14 14.37
N THR A 269 -5.18 -0.21 13.05
CA THR A 269 -4.19 -1.09 12.41
C THR A 269 -2.79 -0.53 12.57
N ALA A 270 -1.76 -1.38 12.45
CA ALA A 270 -0.37 -0.94 12.52
C ALA A 270 -0.08 0.19 11.51
N GLY A 271 -0.61 0.08 10.29
CA GLY A 271 -0.46 1.12 9.28
C GLY A 271 -1.19 2.43 9.58
N ALA A 272 -2.37 2.36 10.22
CA ALA A 272 -3.10 3.56 10.63
C ALA A 272 -2.38 4.28 11.77
N LEU A 273 -1.88 3.54 12.77
CA LEU A 273 -1.10 4.08 13.89
C LEU A 273 0.26 4.65 13.46
N GLU A 274 0.79 4.22 12.32
CA GLU A 274 2.01 4.79 11.72
C GLU A 274 1.74 6.12 11.00
N LEU A 275 0.54 6.26 10.41
CA LEU A 275 0.18 7.42 9.56
C LEU A 275 -0.61 8.50 10.29
N LEU A 276 -1.34 8.15 11.35
CA LEU A 276 -2.26 9.06 12.02
C LEU A 276 -1.90 9.23 13.51
N GLU A 277 -2.07 10.44 13.96
CA GLU A 277 -2.10 10.82 15.38
C GLU A 277 -3.52 11.31 15.69
N ASP A 278 -4.24 10.59 16.60
CA ASP A 278 -5.68 10.83 16.85
C ASP A 278 -5.95 12.28 17.26
N GLY A 279 -6.89 12.92 16.56
CA GLY A 279 -7.28 14.31 16.74
C GLY A 279 -6.30 15.34 16.16
N LYS A 280 -5.12 14.96 15.65
CA LYS A 280 -4.14 15.89 15.11
C LYS A 280 -4.15 15.95 13.58
N ASN A 281 -3.98 14.82 12.91
CA ASN A 281 -3.97 14.72 11.46
C ASN A 281 -4.99 13.71 10.92
N GLY A 282 -5.89 13.24 11.76
CA GLY A 282 -6.95 12.27 11.48
C GLY A 282 -7.52 11.71 12.76
N PHE A 283 -8.40 10.72 12.67
CA PHE A 283 -9.06 10.11 13.81
C PHE A 283 -8.91 8.60 13.78
N ILE A 284 -8.58 8.01 14.92
CA ILE A 284 -8.42 6.56 15.07
C ILE A 284 -9.48 6.05 16.05
N SER A 285 -10.20 4.99 15.66
CA SER A 285 -11.13 4.34 16.59
C SER A 285 -10.38 3.65 17.72
N SER A 286 -10.98 3.58 18.92
CA SER A 286 -10.36 2.94 20.08
C SER A 286 -10.11 1.45 19.91
N ASP A 287 -10.90 0.81 19.08
CA ASP A 287 -10.83 -0.62 18.75
C ASP A 287 -11.46 -0.88 17.37
N PHE A 288 -11.63 -2.15 17.01
CA PHE A 288 -12.17 -2.57 15.71
C PHE A 288 -13.71 -2.71 15.68
N SER A 289 -14.43 -2.23 16.72
CA SER A 289 -15.87 -2.29 16.75
C SER A 289 -16.51 -1.19 15.90
N GLU A 290 -17.73 -1.46 15.41
CA GLU A 290 -18.54 -0.46 14.71
C GLU A 290 -18.88 0.74 15.58
N GLN A 291 -19.06 0.56 16.89
CA GLN A 291 -19.33 1.63 17.84
C GLN A 291 -18.15 2.59 17.98
N ALA A 292 -16.93 2.04 18.08
CA ALA A 292 -15.71 2.84 18.17
C ALA A 292 -15.45 3.60 16.85
N LEU A 293 -15.67 2.96 15.71
CA LEU A 293 -15.52 3.59 14.40
C LEU A 293 -16.56 4.70 14.19
N ALA A 294 -17.81 4.47 14.60
CA ALA A 294 -18.86 5.50 14.55
C ALA A 294 -18.49 6.74 15.37
N LYS A 295 -17.94 6.56 16.58
CA LYS A 295 -17.44 7.69 17.40
C LYS A 295 -16.31 8.44 16.72
N ALA A 296 -15.38 7.75 16.07
CA ALA A 296 -14.28 8.37 15.33
C ALA A 296 -14.80 9.16 14.11
N ILE A 297 -15.77 8.62 13.35
CA ILE A 297 -16.42 9.34 12.25
C ILE A 297 -17.15 10.59 12.78
N LEU A 298 -17.84 10.51 13.92
CA LEU A 298 -18.53 11.65 14.52
C LEU A 298 -17.54 12.76 14.92
N LYS A 299 -16.38 12.41 15.50
CA LYS A 299 -15.31 13.39 15.75
C LYS A 299 -14.82 14.04 14.46
N ALA A 300 -14.64 13.27 13.41
CA ALA A 300 -14.18 13.77 12.11
C ALA A 300 -15.18 14.72 11.44
N LEU A 301 -16.48 14.51 11.63
CA LEU A 301 -17.53 15.41 11.12
C LEU A 301 -17.43 16.81 11.73
N ASN A 302 -16.97 16.89 12.98
CA ASN A 302 -16.83 18.12 13.77
C ASN A 302 -15.35 18.59 13.89
N ALA A 303 -14.48 18.09 13.03
CA ALA A 303 -13.06 18.41 13.07
C ALA A 303 -12.80 19.87 12.70
N ASP A 304 -11.86 20.48 13.39
CA ASP A 304 -11.35 21.81 13.08
C ASP A 304 -10.42 21.81 11.85
N GLU A 305 -10.24 22.96 11.22
CA GLU A 305 -9.33 23.14 10.08
C GLU A 305 -7.88 22.74 10.41
N SER A 306 -7.47 22.84 11.66
CA SER A 306 -6.12 22.44 12.13
C SER A 306 -5.77 20.99 11.80
N VAL A 307 -6.76 20.09 11.75
CA VAL A 307 -6.55 18.69 11.35
C VAL A 307 -6.12 18.59 9.88
N LEU A 308 -6.71 19.42 9.02
CA LEU A 308 -6.34 19.49 7.60
C LEU A 308 -4.98 20.16 7.40
N GLU A 309 -4.67 21.22 8.15
CA GLU A 309 -3.36 21.90 8.11
C GLU A 309 -2.23 20.92 8.48
N ASN A 310 -2.41 20.15 9.56
CA ASN A 310 -1.45 19.13 9.96
C ASN A 310 -1.33 18.02 8.89
N THR A 311 -2.44 17.62 8.27
CA THR A 311 -2.44 16.64 7.18
C THR A 311 -1.67 17.15 5.95
N ARG A 312 -1.87 18.42 5.56
CA ARG A 312 -1.15 19.07 4.45
C ARG A 312 0.36 19.11 4.71
N ALA A 313 0.75 19.53 5.93
CA ALA A 313 2.16 19.61 6.31
C ALA A 313 2.89 18.26 6.22
N GLU A 314 2.18 17.17 6.48
CA GLU A 314 2.76 15.84 6.41
C GLU A 314 2.73 15.21 5.02
N SER A 315 1.84 15.65 4.12
CA SER A 315 1.63 14.99 2.83
C SER A 315 2.90 14.93 1.99
N GLU A 316 3.76 15.96 2.04
CA GLU A 316 4.99 16.06 1.25
C GLU A 316 5.97 14.90 1.51
N LYS A 317 6.02 14.38 2.74
CA LYS A 317 6.89 13.24 3.06
C LYS A 317 6.54 11.98 2.25
N PHE A 318 5.29 11.86 1.78
CA PHE A 318 4.81 10.75 0.96
C PHE A 318 4.89 11.03 -0.55
N SER A 319 5.41 12.17 -0.97
CA SER A 319 5.57 12.46 -2.40
C SER A 319 6.50 11.45 -3.05
N LEU A 320 6.22 11.07 -4.30
CA LEU A 320 7.05 10.13 -5.05
C LEU A 320 8.52 10.60 -5.09
N GLU A 321 8.74 11.89 -5.20
CA GLU A 321 10.09 12.46 -5.23
C GLU A 321 10.84 12.24 -3.91
N ASN A 322 10.22 12.51 -2.76
CA ASN A 322 10.87 12.36 -1.46
C ASN A 322 11.10 10.87 -1.12
N ILE A 323 10.11 10.02 -1.35
CA ILE A 323 10.26 8.57 -1.18
C ILE A 323 11.36 8.02 -2.11
N ALA A 324 11.41 8.46 -3.37
CA ALA A 324 12.47 8.03 -4.29
C ALA A 324 13.87 8.50 -3.84
N LYS A 325 13.99 9.67 -3.19
CA LYS A 325 15.26 10.12 -2.57
C LYS A 325 15.69 9.16 -1.45
N GLU A 326 14.77 8.75 -0.57
CA GLU A 326 15.06 7.79 0.50
C GLU A 326 15.52 6.44 -0.08
N TRP A 327 14.83 5.93 -1.11
CA TRP A 327 15.25 4.74 -1.82
C TRP A 327 16.64 4.89 -2.44
N TRP A 328 16.95 6.07 -2.99
CA TRP A 328 18.25 6.33 -3.62
C TRP A 328 19.39 6.24 -2.63
N GLU A 329 19.19 6.65 -1.35
CA GLU A 329 20.21 6.50 -0.31
C GLU A 329 20.59 5.04 -0.04
N LEU A 330 19.68 4.10 -0.26
CA LEU A 330 19.98 2.67 -0.15
C LEU A 330 20.59 2.09 -1.44
N ILE A 331 20.22 2.65 -2.60
CA ILE A 331 20.62 2.15 -3.93
C ILE A 331 22.08 2.52 -4.25
N LYS A 332 22.50 3.75 -3.95
CA LYS A 332 23.84 4.29 -4.26
C LYS A 332 25.04 3.69 -3.43
#